data_d158277e178bb32a4cd554166c01a1ab
#
_entry.id   d158277e178bb32a4cd554166c01a1ab
#
_cell.length_a   1.000
_cell.length_b   1.000
_cell.length_c   1.000
_cell.angle_alpha   90.00
_cell.angle_beta   90.00
_cell.angle_gamma   90.00
#
_symmetry.space_group_name_H-M   'P 1'
#
loop_
_entity.id
_entity.type
_entity.pdbx_description
1 polymer ?
#
loop_
_entity_poly.entity_id
_entity_poly.type
_entity_poly.pdbx_seq_one_letter_code
_entity_poly.pdbx_strand_id
1 'polypeptide(L)'
;VRQFSPMKQKMLNGIDPIVYLKEHIIRGDKGDGIPNILSDDDCIVNGVRQKSISKKKIINWLVQDPHDFNDEMKRGWIRNKILIDFDLIPEPITTAILKQYNEEKKYQQGQLINYFIKNRLKYLMENMGDFTK
;
A
#
# COMPACT_ATOMS: atom_id res chain seq x y z
N VAL A 1 -4.06 1.12 -17.79
CA VAL A 1 -3.07 2.10 -17.32
C VAL A 1 -1.69 1.63 -17.77
N ARG A 2 -0.90 2.52 -18.36
CA ARG A 2 0.52 2.23 -18.70
C ARG A 2 1.38 2.55 -17.48
N GLN A 3 2.19 1.61 -17.04
CA GLN A 3 3.09 1.79 -15.90
C GLN A 3 4.54 1.69 -16.36
N PHE A 4 5.35 2.70 -16.03
CA PHE A 4 6.78 2.69 -16.26
C PHE A 4 7.53 2.39 -14.96
N SER A 5 8.51 1.49 -15.02
CA SER A 5 9.40 1.21 -13.89
C SER A 5 10.72 1.99 -14.06
N PRO A 6 10.99 3.03 -13.25
CA PRO A 6 12.24 3.77 -13.31
C PRO A 6 13.46 2.88 -13.01
N MET A 7 13.33 1.95 -12.08
CA MET A 7 14.42 1.03 -11.72
C MET A 7 14.79 0.07 -12.86
N LYS A 8 13.81 -0.41 -13.62
CA LYS A 8 14.02 -1.35 -14.73
C LYS A 8 14.13 -0.64 -16.07
N GLN A 9 13.91 0.67 -16.10
CA GLN A 9 13.88 1.53 -17.30
C GLN A 9 13.02 0.97 -18.44
N LYS A 10 11.88 0.38 -18.10
CA LYS A 10 10.97 -0.21 -19.08
C LYS A 10 9.49 -0.06 -18.68
N MET A 11 8.64 -0.10 -19.70
CA MET A 11 7.21 -0.24 -19.48
C MET A 11 6.91 -1.62 -18.89
N LEU A 12 6.09 -1.65 -17.84
CA LEU A 12 5.59 -2.90 -17.29
C LEU A 12 4.37 -3.34 -18.12
N ASN A 13 4.35 -4.60 -18.49
CA ASN A 13 3.14 -5.21 -19.05
C ASN A 13 2.12 -5.26 -17.93
N GLY A 14 0.96 -4.62 -18.16
CA GLY A 14 -0.08 -4.54 -17.16
C GLY A 14 -0.57 -5.94 -16.79
N ILE A 15 -0.49 -6.27 -15.51
CA ILE A 15 -1.29 -7.34 -14.92
C ILE A 15 -2.69 -6.77 -14.74
N ASP A 16 -3.72 -7.59 -14.92
CA ASP A 16 -5.09 -7.21 -14.57
C ASP A 16 -5.13 -6.72 -13.12
N PRO A 17 -5.60 -5.49 -12.84
CA PRO A 17 -5.58 -4.92 -11.50
C PRO A 17 -6.36 -5.77 -10.47
N ILE A 18 -7.45 -6.41 -10.89
CA ILE A 18 -8.27 -7.27 -10.03
C ILE A 18 -7.50 -8.52 -9.63
N VAL A 19 -6.84 -9.15 -10.61
CA VAL A 19 -5.98 -10.32 -10.35
C VAL A 19 -4.80 -9.93 -9.45
N TYR A 20 -4.19 -8.77 -9.69
CA TYR A 20 -3.11 -8.27 -8.86
C TYR A 20 -3.56 -8.03 -7.42
N LEU A 21 -4.70 -7.35 -7.22
CA LEU A 21 -5.27 -7.11 -5.90
C LEU A 21 -5.56 -8.44 -5.17
N LYS A 22 -6.19 -9.40 -5.85
CA LYS A 22 -6.47 -10.72 -5.29
C LYS A 22 -5.20 -11.46 -4.87
N GLU A 23 -4.15 -11.43 -5.71
CA GLU A 23 -2.85 -12.01 -5.36
C GLU A 23 -2.22 -11.31 -4.16
N HIS A 24 -2.29 -9.98 -4.10
CA HIS A 24 -1.77 -9.19 -2.98
C HIS A 24 -2.49 -9.53 -1.67
N ILE A 25 -3.81 -9.64 -1.68
CA ILE A 25 -4.59 -10.08 -0.52
C ILE A 25 -4.14 -11.49 -0.06
N ILE A 26 -3.94 -12.44 -0.99
CA ILE A 26 -3.49 -13.80 -0.66
C ILE A 26 -2.08 -13.78 -0.01
N ARG A 27 -1.17 -12.99 -0.55
CA ARG A 27 0.22 -12.94 -0.08
C ARG A 27 0.41 -12.12 1.18
N GLY A 28 -0.49 -11.16 1.43
CA GLY A 28 -0.27 -10.10 2.41
C GLY A 28 0.82 -9.12 1.98
N ASP A 29 1.12 -8.17 2.82
CA ASP A 29 2.19 -7.20 2.66
C ASP A 29 3.11 -7.20 3.89
N LYS A 30 4.28 -7.83 3.74
CA LYS A 30 5.24 -7.93 4.85
C LYS A 30 5.79 -6.55 5.26
N GLY A 31 5.88 -5.61 4.30
CA GLY A 31 6.35 -4.25 4.56
C GLY A 31 5.43 -3.49 5.50
N ASP A 32 4.13 -3.72 5.34
CA ASP A 32 3.07 -3.12 6.14
C ASP A 32 2.66 -3.99 7.35
N GLY A 33 3.36 -5.09 7.59
CA GLY A 33 3.07 -5.98 8.70
C GLY A 33 1.86 -6.89 8.49
N ILE A 34 1.37 -7.03 7.25
CA ILE A 34 0.20 -7.84 6.91
C ILE A 34 0.65 -9.25 6.50
N PRO A 35 0.38 -10.31 7.29
CA PRO A 35 0.78 -11.66 6.94
C PRO A 35 -0.10 -12.25 5.84
N ASN A 36 0.41 -13.31 5.18
CA ASN A 36 -0.39 -14.03 4.19
C ASN A 36 -1.62 -14.72 4.82
N ILE A 37 -2.58 -15.13 3.98
CA ILE A 37 -3.88 -15.65 4.44
C ILE A 37 -3.83 -16.95 5.27
N LEU A 38 -2.69 -17.69 5.24
CA LEU A 38 -2.52 -18.91 6.05
C LEU A 38 -1.86 -18.64 7.41
N SER A 39 -1.31 -17.45 7.61
CA SER A 39 -0.49 -17.13 8.78
C SER A 39 -1.31 -16.42 9.85
N ASP A 40 -0.92 -16.62 11.10
CA ASP A 40 -1.54 -15.96 12.24
C ASP A 40 -1.36 -14.45 12.17
N ASP A 41 -2.28 -13.70 12.77
CA ASP A 41 -2.37 -12.24 12.65
C ASP A 41 -1.15 -11.51 13.18
N ASP A 42 -0.54 -12.06 14.20
CA ASP A 42 0.59 -11.50 14.94
C ASP A 42 1.96 -12.10 14.57
N CYS A 43 2.01 -13.03 13.60
CA CYS A 43 3.24 -13.77 13.29
C CYS A 43 4.39 -12.86 12.87
N ILE A 44 4.14 -11.74 12.17
CA ILE A 44 5.18 -10.79 11.76
C ILE A 44 5.68 -10.01 12.98
N VAL A 45 4.78 -9.54 13.83
CA VAL A 45 5.11 -8.76 15.04
C VAL A 45 5.93 -9.62 16.03
N ASN A 46 5.56 -10.89 16.16
CA ASN A 46 6.24 -11.83 17.05
C ASN A 46 7.50 -12.46 16.42
N GLY A 47 7.88 -12.06 15.20
CA GLY A 47 9.04 -12.62 14.50
C GLY A 47 8.87 -14.10 14.10
N VAL A 48 7.64 -14.62 14.11
CA VAL A 48 7.35 -16.00 13.71
C VAL A 48 7.35 -16.11 12.19
N ARG A 49 7.95 -17.19 11.67
CA ARG A 49 7.98 -17.43 10.24
C ARG A 49 6.58 -17.69 9.70
N GLN A 50 6.18 -16.96 8.66
CA GLN A 50 4.91 -17.18 7.97
C GLN A 50 4.83 -18.59 7.35
N LYS A 51 3.62 -19.14 7.29
CA LYS A 51 3.33 -20.38 6.55
C LYS A 51 3.63 -20.16 5.06
N SER A 52 4.34 -21.08 4.44
CA SER A 52 4.74 -20.93 3.02
C SER A 52 3.57 -21.18 2.08
N ILE A 53 3.48 -20.36 1.02
CA ILE A 53 2.52 -20.53 -0.06
C ILE A 53 3.28 -20.77 -1.37
N SER A 54 3.05 -21.92 -2.00
CA SER A 54 3.64 -22.21 -3.30
C SER A 54 2.95 -21.42 -4.42
N LYS A 55 3.69 -21.13 -5.51
CA LYS A 55 3.12 -20.48 -6.69
C LYS A 55 1.89 -21.21 -7.25
N LYS A 56 1.92 -22.56 -7.25
CA LYS A 56 0.79 -23.39 -7.71
C LYS A 56 -0.48 -23.16 -6.88
N LYS A 57 -0.35 -23.06 -5.55
CA LYS A 57 -1.48 -22.76 -4.67
C LYS A 57 -2.06 -21.39 -4.97
N ILE A 58 -1.22 -20.37 -5.17
CA ILE A 58 -1.68 -19.03 -5.51
C ILE A 58 -2.49 -19.03 -6.81
N ILE A 59 -1.97 -19.65 -7.87
CA ILE A 59 -2.68 -19.74 -9.15
C ILE A 59 -4.06 -20.38 -8.97
N ASN A 60 -4.16 -21.45 -8.21
CA ASN A 60 -5.43 -22.12 -7.93
C ASN A 60 -6.40 -21.21 -7.17
N TRP A 61 -5.92 -20.49 -6.15
CA TRP A 61 -6.74 -19.60 -5.33
C TRP A 61 -7.16 -18.32 -6.05
N LEU A 62 -6.40 -17.89 -7.08
CA LEU A 62 -6.79 -16.75 -7.90
C LEU A 62 -8.09 -17.00 -8.68
N VAL A 63 -8.32 -18.25 -9.10
CA VAL A 63 -9.53 -18.63 -9.85
C VAL A 63 -10.66 -19.15 -8.96
N GLN A 64 -10.37 -19.52 -7.71
CA GLN A 64 -11.33 -20.00 -6.73
C GLN A 64 -12.11 -18.83 -6.13
N ASP A 65 -13.40 -19.06 -5.82
CA ASP A 65 -14.17 -18.10 -5.02
C ASP A 65 -13.67 -18.11 -3.55
N PRO A 66 -13.39 -16.95 -2.95
CA PRO A 66 -13.00 -16.89 -1.54
C PRO A 66 -14.03 -17.48 -0.56
N HIS A 67 -15.30 -17.58 -0.96
CA HIS A 67 -16.33 -18.27 -0.16
C HIS A 67 -16.09 -19.77 -0.02
N ASP A 68 -15.32 -20.37 -0.93
CA ASP A 68 -14.96 -21.79 -0.91
C ASP A 68 -13.68 -22.06 -0.10
N PHE A 69 -13.04 -21.04 0.44
CA PHE A 69 -11.88 -21.20 1.32
C PHE A 69 -12.29 -21.87 2.64
N ASN A 70 -11.38 -22.61 3.26
CA ASN A 70 -11.60 -23.08 4.63
C ASN A 70 -11.59 -21.90 5.62
N ASP A 71 -12.03 -22.15 6.86
CA ASP A 71 -12.23 -21.08 7.84
C ASP A 71 -10.95 -20.30 8.18
N GLU A 72 -9.80 -20.97 8.24
CA GLU A 72 -8.49 -20.31 8.45
C GLU A 72 -8.16 -19.34 7.31
N MET A 73 -8.32 -19.79 6.08
CA MET A 73 -8.07 -18.96 4.89
C MET A 73 -9.09 -17.84 4.76
N LYS A 74 -10.36 -18.08 5.07
CA LYS A 74 -11.40 -17.03 5.08
C LYS A 74 -11.06 -15.92 6.05
N ARG A 75 -10.65 -16.27 7.27
CA ARG A 75 -10.23 -15.31 8.27
C ARG A 75 -9.08 -14.44 7.74
N GLY A 76 -8.02 -15.06 7.24
CA GLY A 76 -6.87 -14.37 6.67
C GLY A 76 -7.23 -13.53 5.45
N TRP A 77 -8.12 -14.04 4.58
CA TRP A 77 -8.63 -13.30 3.42
C TRP A 77 -9.38 -12.03 3.82
N ILE A 78 -10.33 -12.14 4.76
CA ILE A 78 -11.14 -11.00 5.23
C ILE A 78 -10.25 -9.94 5.86
N ARG A 79 -9.32 -10.35 6.76
CA ARG A 79 -8.34 -9.46 7.38
C ARG A 79 -7.54 -8.69 6.32
N ASN A 80 -6.93 -9.41 5.38
CA ASN A 80 -6.07 -8.80 4.37
C ASN A 80 -6.86 -7.94 3.40
N LYS A 81 -8.07 -8.36 3.03
CA LYS A 81 -8.93 -7.56 2.15
C LYS A 81 -9.26 -6.21 2.76
N ILE A 82 -9.63 -6.18 4.04
CA ILE A 82 -9.93 -4.91 4.75
C ILE A 82 -8.70 -3.98 4.81
N LEU A 83 -7.50 -4.54 4.92
CA LEU A 83 -6.27 -3.76 5.07
C LEU A 83 -5.64 -3.33 3.74
N ILE A 84 -5.92 -4.04 2.64
CA ILE A 84 -5.24 -3.84 1.34
C ILE A 84 -6.17 -3.22 0.30
N ASP A 85 -7.47 -3.52 0.36
CA ASP A 85 -8.44 -3.05 -0.63
C ASP A 85 -8.90 -1.63 -0.31
N PHE A 86 -8.51 -0.66 -1.12
CA PHE A 86 -8.88 0.75 -0.93
C PHE A 86 -10.38 1.01 -1.00
N ASP A 87 -11.14 0.15 -1.68
CA ASP A 87 -12.60 0.27 -1.74
C ASP A 87 -13.26 -0.01 -0.38
N LEU A 88 -12.51 -0.58 0.58
CA LEU A 88 -12.97 -0.86 1.94
C LEU A 88 -12.50 0.15 2.99
N ILE A 89 -11.89 1.27 2.56
CA ILE A 89 -11.54 2.35 3.49
C ILE A 89 -12.83 2.92 4.10
N PRO A 90 -12.96 2.98 5.44
CA PRO A 90 -14.15 3.52 6.08
C PRO A 90 -14.47 4.93 5.64
N GLU A 91 -15.75 5.20 5.33
CA GLU A 91 -16.23 6.49 4.83
C GLU A 91 -15.77 7.71 5.67
N PRO A 92 -15.76 7.69 7.01
CA PRO A 92 -15.23 8.81 7.80
C PRO A 92 -13.77 9.14 7.49
N ILE A 93 -12.94 8.12 7.21
CA ILE A 93 -11.53 8.30 6.86
C ILE A 93 -11.41 8.88 5.45
N THR A 94 -12.13 8.32 4.49
CA THR A 94 -12.17 8.82 3.10
C THR A 94 -12.62 10.28 3.06
N THR A 95 -13.68 10.62 3.79
CA THR A 95 -14.20 11.98 3.89
C THR A 95 -13.17 12.94 4.50
N ALA A 96 -12.47 12.52 5.56
CA ALA A 96 -11.43 13.32 6.20
C ALA A 96 -10.25 13.57 5.26
N ILE A 97 -9.80 12.54 4.51
CA ILE A 97 -8.73 12.66 3.51
C ILE A 97 -9.11 13.63 2.40
N LEU A 98 -10.31 13.47 1.82
CA LEU A 98 -10.82 14.34 0.75
C LEU A 98 -10.98 15.78 1.23
N LYS A 99 -11.46 16.00 2.45
CA LYS A 99 -11.54 17.32 3.04
C LYS A 99 -10.16 17.97 3.14
N GLN A 100 -9.17 17.27 3.68
CA GLN A 100 -7.80 17.79 3.80
C GLN A 100 -7.16 18.03 2.43
N TYR A 101 -7.44 17.19 1.44
CA TYR A 101 -6.92 17.35 0.08
C TYR A 101 -7.50 18.60 -0.59
N ASN A 102 -8.81 18.87 -0.39
CA ASN A 102 -9.50 20.01 -0.99
C ASN A 102 -9.29 21.31 -0.22
N GLU A 103 -8.78 21.28 1.01
CA GLU A 103 -8.40 22.47 1.75
C GLU A 103 -7.21 23.15 1.05
N GLU A 104 -7.39 24.39 0.59
CA GLU A 104 -6.31 25.20 0.03
C GLU A 104 -5.23 25.41 1.09
N LYS A 105 -4.11 24.73 0.94
CA LYS A 105 -2.93 24.98 1.76
C LYS A 105 -2.26 26.24 1.27
N LYS A 106 -2.52 27.37 1.93
CA LYS A 106 -1.77 28.61 1.69
C LYS A 106 -0.33 28.43 2.19
N TYR A 107 0.55 28.03 1.31
CA TYR A 107 1.98 27.97 1.63
C TYR A 107 2.55 29.39 1.65
N GLN A 108 3.03 29.82 2.81
CA GLN A 108 3.82 31.05 2.91
C GLN A 108 5.29 30.69 2.67
N GLN A 109 5.90 31.35 1.70
CA GLN A 109 7.30 31.12 1.31
C GLN A 109 8.27 31.20 2.52
N GLY A 110 8.02 32.14 3.46
CA GLY A 110 8.79 32.25 4.69
C GLY A 110 8.71 31.03 5.62
N GLN A 111 7.59 30.29 5.60
CA GLN A 111 7.46 29.08 6.40
C GLN A 111 8.32 27.94 5.85
N LEU A 112 8.44 27.83 4.54
CA LEU A 112 9.27 26.81 3.88
C LEU A 112 10.76 27.04 4.18
N ILE A 113 11.23 28.29 4.08
CA ILE A 113 12.62 28.67 4.43
C ILE A 113 12.89 28.33 5.91
N ASN A 114 12.01 28.74 6.81
CA ASN A 114 12.17 28.48 8.24
C ASN A 114 12.19 26.96 8.55
N TYR A 115 11.37 26.18 7.83
CA TYR A 115 11.38 24.73 7.95
C TYR A 115 12.72 24.14 7.51
N PHE A 116 13.27 24.58 6.38
CA PHE A 116 14.57 24.11 5.88
C PHE A 116 15.72 24.48 6.81
N ILE A 117 15.72 25.71 7.35
CA ILE A 117 16.71 26.15 8.34
C ILE A 117 16.64 25.28 9.59
N LYS A 118 15.44 25.14 10.17
CA LYS A 118 15.22 24.35 11.40
C LYS A 118 15.69 22.89 11.26
N ASN A 119 15.46 22.29 10.07
CA ASN A 119 15.80 20.90 9.80
C ASN A 119 17.17 20.73 9.11
N ARG A 120 17.96 21.81 8.97
CA ARG A 120 19.30 21.80 8.36
C ARG A 120 19.33 21.24 6.93
N LEU A 121 18.29 21.50 6.15
CA LEU A 121 18.12 20.98 4.78
C LEU A 121 18.81 21.89 3.76
N LYS A 122 20.13 22.01 3.85
CA LYS A 122 20.97 22.95 3.06
C LYS A 122 20.73 22.84 1.55
N TYR A 123 20.75 21.62 1.00
CA TYR A 123 20.57 21.40 -0.44
C TYR A 123 19.19 21.84 -0.96
N LEU A 124 18.14 21.71 -0.13
CA LEU A 124 16.80 22.19 -0.50
C LEU A 124 16.73 23.72 -0.44
N MET A 125 17.48 24.35 0.46
CA MET A 125 17.59 25.82 0.50
C MET A 125 18.29 26.38 -0.74
N GLU A 126 19.32 25.72 -1.24
CA GLU A 126 20.03 26.10 -2.46
C GLU A 126 19.15 26.05 -3.71
N ASN A 127 18.11 25.21 -3.70
CA ASN A 127 17.17 25.02 -4.81
C ASN A 127 15.77 25.60 -4.50
N MET A 128 15.69 26.63 -3.66
CA MET A 128 14.42 27.26 -3.28
C MET A 128 13.55 27.69 -4.47
N GLY A 129 14.16 28.09 -5.58
CA GLY A 129 13.45 28.50 -6.79
C GLY A 129 12.54 27.41 -7.39
N ASP A 130 12.84 26.14 -7.12
CA ASP A 130 12.04 25.01 -7.63
C ASP A 130 10.71 24.84 -6.87
N PHE A 131 10.59 25.44 -5.68
CA PHE A 131 9.40 25.38 -4.83
C PHE A 131 8.52 26.63 -4.88
N THR A 132 8.89 27.61 -5.70
CA THR A 132 8.23 28.94 -5.72
C THR A 132 7.53 29.25 -7.04
N LYS A 133 7.31 28.23 -7.88
CA LYS A 133 6.58 28.34 -9.15
C LYS A 133 5.10 28.05 -8.97
#